data_95f3d13d0cfe3f26783e45ea9c367988
#
_entry.id   95f3d13d0cfe3f26783e45ea9c367988
#
_cell.length_a   1.000
_cell.length_b   1.000
_cell.length_c   1.000
_cell.angle_alpha   90.00
_cell.angle_beta   90.00
_cell.angle_gamma   90.00
#
_symmetry.space_group_name_H-M   'P 1'
#
loop_
_entity.id
_entity.type
_entity.pdbx_description
1 polymer ?
#
loop_
_entity_poly.entity_id
_entity_poly.type
_entity_poly.pdbx_seq_one_letter_code
_entity_poly.pdbx_strand_id
1 'polypeptide(L)'
;STTEGGIVLDLSMMKDLQIDADQKTAWAETGLTAGEYTHAAASHGLATGFGDTASVGVGGITLGGGVGYLTRKHGLTIDSLLAAEVVTADGKILFVDESNYPDLFWAIRGGGGNFGVATRFKFRLHEAGQVYGGTLILPAAADVIASFIEEADSAAEELSGILNIMPAPPLPFLPPEYHGKIIAWAEMVYAGNPEKGEEVLAPFRKLGQPLADMLKPMAYPEIYPPEAEDYHPLYAGRTLFLDRVDRSVAETILDRLESATAMMAVAQLRVLGGAMARIPTESTAFAHRNSKIMVNLAALYQEPQEKSLHEGWASEFRTAIKQNDKGVYVNFLGNEGEEQIRAAYPNGTWERLCRIKAKYDPDNLFRLNQNIPPAH
;
A
#
# COMPACT_ATOMS: atom_id res chain seq x y z
N SER A 1 12.31 -10.50 -5.09
CA SER A 1 12.17 -11.91 -4.73
C SER A 1 13.11 -12.73 -5.58
N THR A 2 13.92 -13.54 -4.97
CA THR A 2 14.80 -14.49 -5.67
C THR A 2 14.29 -15.91 -5.43
N THR A 3 14.59 -16.82 -6.36
CA THR A 3 14.23 -18.22 -6.24
C THR A 3 15.40 -19.10 -6.65
N GLU A 4 15.51 -20.25 -6.04
CA GLU A 4 16.52 -21.25 -6.41
C GLU A 4 16.14 -21.90 -7.75
N GLY A 5 17.10 -22.00 -8.68
CA GLY A 5 16.89 -22.58 -10.00
C GLY A 5 16.08 -21.71 -10.99
N GLY A 6 15.78 -20.47 -10.66
CA GLY A 6 15.10 -19.52 -11.53
C GLY A 6 16.02 -18.47 -12.15
N ILE A 7 15.43 -17.60 -12.99
CA ILE A 7 16.11 -16.43 -13.58
C ILE A 7 15.58 -15.17 -12.88
N VAL A 8 16.47 -14.30 -12.46
CA VAL A 8 16.15 -12.97 -11.95
C VAL A 8 16.38 -11.94 -13.04
N LEU A 9 15.34 -11.20 -13.39
CA LEU A 9 15.44 -10.05 -14.29
C LEU A 9 15.51 -8.79 -13.43
N ASP A 10 16.69 -8.22 -13.33
CA ASP A 10 16.93 -6.98 -12.60
C ASP A 10 16.67 -5.78 -13.52
N LEU A 11 15.65 -4.99 -13.19
CA LEU A 11 15.27 -3.78 -13.90
C LEU A 11 15.72 -2.50 -13.19
N SER A 12 16.49 -2.60 -12.12
CA SER A 12 16.90 -1.46 -11.27
C SER A 12 17.63 -0.34 -12.02
N MET A 13 18.25 -0.67 -13.16
CA MET A 13 18.92 0.31 -14.04
C MET A 13 17.98 1.00 -15.02
N MET A 14 16.74 0.56 -15.17
CA MET A 14 15.73 1.19 -16.03
C MET A 14 15.05 2.33 -15.27
N LYS A 15 15.65 3.53 -15.32
CA LYS A 15 15.25 4.69 -14.51
C LYS A 15 14.91 5.95 -15.33
N ASP A 16 14.63 5.80 -16.64
CA ASP A 16 14.20 6.95 -17.44
C ASP A 16 12.84 7.47 -16.97
N LEU A 17 12.74 8.81 -16.85
CA LEU A 17 11.53 9.50 -16.43
C LEU A 17 11.31 10.73 -17.31
N GLN A 18 10.23 10.71 -18.06
CA GLN A 18 9.85 11.79 -18.97
C GLN A 18 8.55 12.42 -18.50
N ILE A 19 8.64 13.63 -17.94
CA ILE A 19 7.49 14.39 -17.41
C ILE A 19 7.03 15.39 -18.45
N ASP A 20 5.77 15.31 -18.85
CA ASP A 20 5.06 16.33 -19.62
C ASP A 20 4.13 17.09 -18.64
N ALA A 21 4.62 18.22 -18.14
CA ALA A 21 3.90 19.02 -17.16
C ALA A 21 2.63 19.67 -17.76
N ASP A 22 2.64 20.01 -19.05
CA ASP A 22 1.50 20.63 -19.73
C ASP A 22 0.35 19.64 -19.91
N GLN A 23 0.68 18.39 -20.29
CA GLN A 23 -0.30 17.30 -20.41
C GLN A 23 -0.59 16.62 -19.08
N LYS A 24 0.15 16.97 -18.02
CA LYS A 24 0.11 16.30 -16.71
C LYS A 24 0.22 14.78 -16.84
N THR A 25 1.23 14.33 -17.58
CA THR A 25 1.55 12.90 -17.73
C THR A 25 3.04 12.64 -17.55
N ALA A 26 3.38 11.42 -17.17
CA ALA A 26 4.77 10.99 -17.11
C ALA A 26 4.93 9.58 -17.65
N TRP A 27 5.97 9.35 -18.48
CA TRP A 27 6.50 8.02 -18.74
C TRP A 27 7.60 7.73 -17.74
N ALA A 28 7.49 6.61 -17.05
CA ALA A 28 8.42 6.18 -16.03
C ALA A 28 8.83 4.73 -16.25
N GLU A 29 10.12 4.45 -16.32
CA GLU A 29 10.65 3.09 -16.31
C GLU A 29 10.49 2.45 -14.93
N THR A 30 10.28 1.14 -14.90
CA THR A 30 9.83 0.41 -13.70
C THR A 30 10.92 0.15 -12.67
N GLY A 31 12.18 0.43 -12.98
CA GLY A 31 13.31 0.42 -12.03
C GLY A 31 13.37 1.64 -11.11
N LEU A 32 12.58 2.68 -11.37
CA LEU A 32 12.43 3.82 -10.47
C LEU A 32 11.81 3.39 -9.15
N THR A 33 12.23 4.06 -8.08
CA THR A 33 11.53 4.00 -6.78
C THR A 33 10.42 5.06 -6.71
N ALA A 34 9.47 4.87 -5.80
CA ALA A 34 8.41 5.83 -5.52
C ALA A 34 8.98 7.21 -5.12
N GLY A 35 10.05 7.22 -4.32
CA GLY A 35 10.74 8.44 -3.90
C GLY A 35 11.39 9.18 -5.07
N GLU A 36 12.15 8.48 -5.92
CA GLU A 36 12.79 9.08 -7.11
C GLU A 36 11.76 9.73 -8.04
N TYR A 37 10.68 9.00 -8.33
CA TYR A 37 9.59 9.52 -9.15
C TYR A 37 8.91 10.73 -8.50
N THR A 38 8.55 10.63 -7.20
CA THR A 38 7.80 11.66 -6.49
C THR A 38 8.60 12.96 -6.37
N HIS A 39 9.91 12.88 -6.09
CA HIS A 39 10.79 14.06 -6.06
C HIS A 39 10.88 14.74 -7.42
N ALA A 40 11.03 13.98 -8.49
CA ALA A 40 11.09 14.54 -9.84
C ALA A 40 9.76 15.21 -10.23
N ALA A 41 8.60 14.57 -9.98
CA ALA A 41 7.29 15.14 -10.28
C ALA A 41 6.99 16.40 -9.45
N ALA A 42 7.42 16.44 -8.19
CA ALA A 42 7.22 17.56 -7.29
C ALA A 42 7.93 18.83 -7.75
N SER A 43 9.04 18.74 -8.49
CA SER A 43 9.70 19.91 -9.09
C SER A 43 8.81 20.68 -10.09
N HIS A 44 7.74 20.02 -10.57
CA HIS A 44 6.70 20.60 -11.43
C HIS A 44 5.40 20.90 -10.64
N GLY A 45 5.38 20.74 -9.31
CA GLY A 45 4.16 20.87 -8.52
C GLY A 45 3.15 19.73 -8.72
N LEU A 46 3.61 18.60 -9.24
CA LEU A 46 2.78 17.46 -9.65
C LEU A 46 3.14 16.20 -8.86
N ALA A 47 2.22 15.24 -8.78
CA ALA A 47 2.44 13.92 -8.19
C ALA A 47 1.56 12.84 -8.83
N THR A 48 2.02 11.59 -8.75
CA THR A 48 1.19 10.39 -8.80
C THR A 48 1.27 9.73 -7.43
N GLY A 49 0.14 9.27 -6.88
CA GLY A 49 0.13 8.56 -5.60
C GLY A 49 0.72 7.15 -5.73
N PHE A 50 1.74 6.85 -4.90
CA PHE A 50 2.26 5.50 -4.72
C PHE A 50 1.93 4.99 -3.29
N GLY A 51 2.77 4.17 -2.71
CA GLY A 51 2.63 3.71 -1.33
C GLY A 51 3.04 4.74 -0.28
N ASP A 52 3.54 4.23 0.83
CA ASP A 52 4.00 4.99 2.00
C ASP A 52 5.52 4.90 2.23
N THR A 53 6.24 4.26 1.32
CA THR A 53 7.66 3.94 1.44
C THR A 53 8.40 4.39 0.18
N ALA A 54 9.44 5.21 0.34
CA ALA A 54 10.16 5.83 -0.77
C ALA A 54 10.98 4.81 -1.60
N SER A 55 11.54 3.79 -0.96
CA SER A 55 12.38 2.77 -1.62
C SER A 55 11.59 1.73 -2.42
N VAL A 56 10.26 1.71 -2.30
CA VAL A 56 9.43 0.75 -3.05
C VAL A 56 9.49 1.04 -4.55
N GLY A 57 9.78 -0.02 -5.33
CA GLY A 57 9.84 0.08 -6.79
C GLY A 57 8.48 0.38 -7.43
N VAL A 58 8.46 1.34 -8.35
CA VAL A 58 7.27 1.75 -9.12
C VAL A 58 6.62 0.56 -9.83
N GLY A 59 7.43 -0.40 -10.33
CA GLY A 59 6.94 -1.58 -11.05
C GLY A 59 5.99 -2.43 -10.22
N GLY A 60 6.46 -2.94 -9.09
CA GLY A 60 5.71 -3.88 -8.26
C GLY A 60 4.49 -3.26 -7.60
N ILE A 61 4.64 -2.06 -7.04
CA ILE A 61 3.52 -1.39 -6.37
C ILE A 61 2.37 -1.10 -7.34
N THR A 62 2.67 -0.68 -8.56
CA THR A 62 1.66 -0.39 -9.58
C THR A 62 0.90 -1.65 -9.98
N LEU A 63 1.59 -2.74 -10.30
CA LEU A 63 0.93 -3.94 -10.82
C LEU A 63 -0.07 -4.56 -9.83
N GLY A 64 0.12 -4.37 -8.52
CA GLY A 64 -0.80 -4.89 -7.49
C GLY A 64 -1.86 -3.90 -7.00
N GLY A 65 -1.79 -2.62 -7.43
CA GLY A 65 -2.79 -1.61 -7.06
C GLY A 65 -2.20 -0.27 -6.64
N GLY A 66 -1.39 -0.24 -5.59
CA GLY A 66 -0.76 0.96 -5.04
C GLY A 66 -1.70 1.78 -4.16
N VAL A 67 -1.65 1.51 -2.85
CA VAL A 67 -2.42 2.23 -1.81
C VAL A 67 -1.47 3.13 -1.03
N GLY A 68 -1.71 4.42 -1.02
CA GLY A 68 -0.84 5.40 -0.37
C GLY A 68 -1.57 6.69 0.00
N TYR A 69 -0.80 7.74 0.28
CA TYR A 69 -1.29 9.00 0.84
C TYR A 69 -2.22 9.83 -0.06
N LEU A 70 -2.32 9.53 -1.36
CA LEU A 70 -3.24 10.22 -2.28
C LEU A 70 -4.44 9.35 -2.70
N THR A 71 -4.59 8.16 -2.12
CA THR A 71 -5.60 7.17 -2.54
C THR A 71 -7.02 7.68 -2.39
N ARG A 72 -7.34 8.38 -1.31
CA ARG A 72 -8.70 8.90 -1.10
C ARG A 72 -9.05 10.03 -2.06
N LYS A 73 -8.06 10.86 -2.42
CA LYS A 73 -8.26 12.01 -3.32
C LYS A 73 -8.20 11.64 -4.81
N HIS A 74 -7.26 10.77 -5.20
CA HIS A 74 -6.95 10.52 -6.61
C HIS A 74 -7.10 9.05 -7.04
N GLY A 75 -7.47 8.15 -6.12
CA GLY A 75 -7.55 6.73 -6.38
C GLY A 75 -6.22 6.01 -6.11
N LEU A 76 -6.18 4.73 -6.44
CA LEU A 76 -4.99 3.89 -6.39
C LEU A 76 -3.97 4.32 -7.45
N THR A 77 -2.73 3.89 -7.35
CA THR A 77 -1.71 4.12 -8.39
C THR A 77 -2.19 3.65 -9.77
N ILE A 78 -2.87 2.49 -9.83
CA ILE A 78 -3.45 1.94 -11.07
C ILE A 78 -4.55 2.81 -11.70
N ASP A 79 -5.17 3.68 -10.93
CA ASP A 79 -6.23 4.58 -11.42
C ASP A 79 -5.63 5.80 -12.14
N SER A 80 -4.36 6.07 -11.89
CA SER A 80 -3.56 7.03 -12.63
C SER A 80 -2.80 6.42 -13.80
N LEU A 81 -2.80 5.08 -13.96
CA LEU A 81 -2.12 4.41 -15.06
C LEU A 81 -2.89 4.60 -16.37
N LEU A 82 -2.25 5.17 -17.38
CA LEU A 82 -2.80 5.47 -18.71
C LEU A 82 -2.37 4.45 -19.75
N ALA A 83 -1.15 3.94 -19.66
CA ALA A 83 -0.60 2.93 -20.55
C ALA A 83 0.60 2.21 -19.92
N ALA A 84 1.00 1.09 -20.50
CA ALA A 84 2.22 0.39 -20.12
C ALA A 84 2.90 -0.23 -21.34
N GLU A 85 4.19 -0.46 -21.24
CA GLU A 85 4.94 -1.35 -22.12
C GLU A 85 5.20 -2.65 -21.37
N VAL A 86 4.81 -3.78 -21.96
CA VAL A 86 4.89 -5.11 -21.34
C VAL A 86 5.55 -6.08 -22.29
N VAL A 87 6.56 -6.79 -21.81
CA VAL A 87 7.19 -7.93 -22.50
C VAL A 87 6.48 -9.21 -22.06
N THR A 88 5.79 -9.86 -22.99
CA THR A 88 5.02 -11.09 -22.73
C THR A 88 5.90 -12.34 -22.75
N ALA A 89 5.34 -13.49 -22.35
CA ALA A 89 6.07 -14.76 -22.24
C ALA A 89 6.70 -15.24 -23.56
N ASP A 90 6.10 -14.86 -24.69
CA ASP A 90 6.64 -15.15 -26.03
C ASP A 90 7.67 -14.12 -26.54
N GLY A 91 8.11 -13.19 -25.66
CA GLY A 91 9.11 -12.17 -25.96
C GLY A 91 8.62 -10.99 -26.77
N LYS A 92 7.32 -10.84 -27.00
CA LYS A 92 6.77 -9.68 -27.70
C LYS A 92 6.68 -8.47 -26.77
N ILE A 93 7.02 -7.31 -27.31
CA ILE A 93 6.84 -6.02 -26.61
C ILE A 93 5.48 -5.47 -27.03
N LEU A 94 4.57 -5.36 -26.07
CA LEU A 94 3.22 -4.84 -26.28
C LEU A 94 3.06 -3.48 -25.61
N PHE A 95 2.45 -2.56 -26.34
CA PHE A 95 1.99 -1.30 -25.82
C PHE A 95 0.51 -1.46 -25.43
N VAL A 96 0.20 -1.38 -24.16
CA VAL A 96 -1.11 -1.70 -23.63
C VAL A 96 -1.78 -0.47 -23.00
N ASP A 97 -3.04 -0.24 -23.36
CA ASP A 97 -3.89 0.82 -22.85
C ASP A 97 -5.38 0.43 -22.98
N GLU A 98 -6.29 1.36 -22.77
CA GLU A 98 -7.73 1.10 -22.88
C GLU A 98 -8.20 0.71 -24.29
N SER A 99 -7.44 1.06 -25.34
CA SER A 99 -7.75 0.76 -26.74
C SER A 99 -6.92 -0.38 -27.29
N ASN A 100 -5.70 -0.56 -26.79
CA ASN A 100 -4.75 -1.57 -27.26
C ASN A 100 -4.57 -2.64 -26.19
N TYR A 101 -4.90 -3.89 -26.50
CA TYR A 101 -4.85 -5.01 -25.54
C TYR A 101 -5.59 -4.70 -24.22
N PRO A 102 -6.86 -4.27 -24.27
CA PRO A 102 -7.58 -3.78 -23.07
C PRO A 102 -7.76 -4.87 -22.01
N ASP A 103 -7.77 -6.13 -22.38
CA ASP A 103 -7.80 -7.26 -21.44
C ASP A 103 -6.50 -7.38 -20.64
N LEU A 104 -5.34 -7.24 -21.28
CA LEU A 104 -4.05 -7.24 -20.62
C LEU A 104 -3.88 -5.97 -19.76
N PHE A 105 -4.29 -4.81 -20.28
CA PHE A 105 -4.27 -3.55 -19.52
C PHE A 105 -5.16 -3.63 -18.27
N TRP A 106 -6.31 -4.29 -18.36
CA TRP A 106 -7.15 -4.56 -17.20
C TRP A 106 -6.43 -5.47 -16.19
N ALA A 107 -5.80 -6.55 -16.66
CA ALA A 107 -5.16 -7.54 -15.80
C ALA A 107 -3.96 -6.98 -15.03
N ILE A 108 -3.12 -6.16 -15.67
CA ILE A 108 -1.94 -5.57 -15.00
C ILE A 108 -2.30 -4.45 -14.01
N ARG A 109 -3.56 -4.01 -13.98
CA ARG A 109 -4.07 -3.05 -13.00
C ARG A 109 -4.66 -3.76 -11.78
N GLY A 110 -3.80 -4.46 -11.02
CA GLY A 110 -4.13 -5.18 -9.80
C GLY A 110 -3.81 -6.67 -9.80
N GLY A 111 -3.60 -7.30 -10.97
CA GLY A 111 -3.30 -8.73 -11.09
C GLY A 111 -1.84 -9.11 -10.87
N GLY A 112 -0.99 -8.15 -10.51
CA GLY A 112 0.43 -8.39 -10.23
C GLY A 112 1.26 -8.72 -11.46
N GLY A 113 2.44 -9.29 -11.25
CA GLY A 113 3.43 -9.62 -12.27
C GLY A 113 3.18 -10.94 -13.05
N ASN A 114 1.94 -11.39 -13.16
CA ASN A 114 1.58 -12.68 -13.73
C ASN A 114 1.53 -12.73 -15.27
N PHE A 115 1.55 -11.59 -15.95
CA PHE A 115 1.20 -11.49 -17.37
C PHE A 115 2.35 -11.07 -18.27
N GLY A 116 3.49 -10.74 -17.70
CA GLY A 116 4.66 -10.26 -18.40
C GLY A 116 5.53 -9.37 -17.51
N VAL A 117 6.60 -8.85 -18.11
CA VAL A 117 7.51 -7.90 -17.50
C VAL A 117 7.13 -6.50 -17.96
N ALA A 118 6.60 -5.67 -17.05
CA ALA A 118 6.37 -4.26 -17.36
C ALA A 118 7.71 -3.51 -17.32
N THR A 119 8.05 -2.83 -18.39
CA THR A 119 9.31 -2.09 -18.54
C THR A 119 9.13 -0.60 -18.25
N ARG A 120 7.98 -0.05 -18.62
CA ARG A 120 7.62 1.34 -18.30
C ARG A 120 6.12 1.55 -18.24
N PHE A 121 5.71 2.59 -17.52
CA PHE A 121 4.33 3.00 -17.32
C PHE A 121 4.13 4.45 -17.75
N LYS A 122 2.95 4.77 -18.30
CA LYS A 122 2.48 6.15 -18.46
C LYS A 122 1.47 6.46 -17.36
N PHE A 123 1.79 7.42 -16.52
CA PHE A 123 0.90 7.87 -15.45
C PHE A 123 0.29 9.23 -15.76
N ARG A 124 -0.93 9.43 -15.26
CA ARG A 124 -1.48 10.76 -15.03
C ARG A 124 -0.82 11.37 -13.80
N LEU A 125 -0.50 12.64 -13.90
CA LEU A 125 -0.03 13.47 -12.80
C LEU A 125 -1.17 14.34 -12.29
N HIS A 126 -1.19 14.55 -10.98
CA HIS A 126 -2.16 15.39 -10.27
C HIS A 126 -1.44 16.57 -9.64
N GLU A 127 -2.14 17.70 -9.49
CA GLU A 127 -1.61 18.82 -8.74
C GLU A 127 -1.44 18.43 -7.26
N ALA A 128 -0.22 18.51 -6.77
CA ALA A 128 0.16 18.21 -5.39
C ALA A 128 1.44 18.99 -5.05
N GLY A 129 1.33 20.30 -4.99
CA GLY A 129 2.45 21.16 -4.62
C GLY A 129 2.75 21.09 -3.15
N GLN A 130 2.04 21.89 -2.35
CA GLN A 130 2.09 21.83 -0.91
C GLN A 130 0.91 21.00 -0.36
N VAL A 131 1.19 20.22 0.66
CA VAL A 131 0.22 19.48 1.47
C VAL A 131 0.35 19.91 2.92
N TYR A 132 -0.64 19.61 3.73
CA TYR A 132 -0.50 19.71 5.17
C TYR A 132 -0.43 18.28 5.73
N GLY A 133 0.66 17.89 6.35
CA GLY A 133 0.84 16.51 6.77
C GLY A 133 2.01 16.31 7.72
N GLY A 134 2.34 15.07 7.95
CA GLY A 134 3.40 14.62 8.84
C GLY A 134 2.91 13.59 9.84
N THR A 135 3.59 13.53 10.98
CA THR A 135 3.37 12.52 12.02
C THR A 135 2.65 13.10 13.22
N LEU A 136 1.64 12.41 13.72
CA LEU A 136 0.99 12.65 15.01
C LEU A 136 1.08 11.36 15.83
N ILE A 137 1.65 11.45 17.05
CA ILE A 137 1.80 10.29 17.94
C ILE A 137 0.97 10.50 19.17
N LEU A 138 0.08 9.54 19.46
CA LEU A 138 -0.82 9.54 20.60
C LEU A 138 -0.55 8.32 21.49
N PRO A 139 -0.86 8.38 22.79
CA PRO A 139 -0.93 7.19 23.62
C PRO A 139 -1.94 6.20 23.02
N ALA A 140 -1.57 4.92 22.90
CA ALA A 140 -2.49 3.91 22.41
C ALA A 140 -3.51 3.55 23.50
N ALA A 141 -4.78 3.87 23.22
CA ALA A 141 -5.92 3.41 23.98
C ALA A 141 -7.02 2.99 22.99
N ALA A 142 -7.87 2.05 23.40
CA ALA A 142 -8.90 1.52 22.51
C ALA A 142 -9.83 2.61 21.97
N ASP A 143 -10.21 3.57 22.81
CA ASP A 143 -11.04 4.69 22.40
C ASP A 143 -10.31 5.63 21.43
N VAL A 144 -9.01 5.88 21.62
CA VAL A 144 -8.18 6.69 20.71
C VAL A 144 -8.11 6.06 19.34
N ILE A 145 -7.87 4.75 19.27
CA ILE A 145 -7.78 3.99 18.02
C ILE A 145 -9.12 4.00 17.28
N ALA A 146 -10.21 3.67 17.98
CA ALA A 146 -11.54 3.62 17.39
C ALA A 146 -11.98 5.01 16.88
N SER A 147 -11.79 6.06 17.69
CA SER A 147 -12.13 7.43 17.30
C SER A 147 -11.25 7.95 16.17
N PHE A 148 -9.95 7.58 16.12
CA PHE A 148 -9.09 7.94 14.99
C PHE A 148 -9.63 7.41 13.66
N ILE A 149 -10.05 6.14 13.64
CA ILE A 149 -10.59 5.51 12.43
C ILE A 149 -11.93 6.14 12.04
N GLU A 150 -12.80 6.46 12.99
CA GLU A 150 -14.08 7.14 12.75
C GLU A 150 -13.89 8.56 12.17
N GLU A 151 -12.99 9.35 12.76
CA GLU A 151 -12.62 10.67 12.26
C GLU A 151 -12.03 10.59 10.85
N ALA A 152 -11.15 9.61 10.58
CA ALA A 152 -10.53 9.44 9.27
C ALA A 152 -11.53 8.95 8.20
N ASP A 153 -12.50 8.10 8.55
CA ASP A 153 -13.57 7.64 7.62
C ASP A 153 -14.51 8.79 7.25
N SER A 154 -14.85 9.66 8.22
CA SER A 154 -15.74 10.81 8.04
C SER A 154 -15.06 12.06 7.44
N ALA A 155 -13.73 12.10 7.45
CA ALA A 155 -12.97 13.24 6.94
C ALA A 155 -13.13 13.44 5.43
N ALA A 156 -12.85 14.67 4.97
CA ALA A 156 -12.78 15.00 3.55
C ALA A 156 -11.84 14.05 2.79
N GLU A 157 -12.16 13.75 1.53
CA GLU A 157 -11.39 12.79 0.73
C GLU A 157 -9.95 13.23 0.43
N GLU A 158 -9.65 14.51 0.60
CA GLU A 158 -8.29 15.03 0.51
C GLU A 158 -7.39 14.58 1.67
N LEU A 159 -7.98 14.08 2.77
CA LEU A 159 -7.23 13.54 3.90
C LEU A 159 -7.06 12.02 3.74
N SER A 160 -5.81 11.58 3.69
CA SER A 160 -5.43 10.19 3.85
C SER A 160 -4.58 10.02 5.11
N GLY A 161 -4.80 8.93 5.84
CA GLY A 161 -4.07 8.62 7.05
C GLY A 161 -3.73 7.13 7.15
N ILE A 162 -2.57 6.87 7.73
CA ILE A 162 -2.09 5.54 8.08
C ILE A 162 -1.85 5.54 9.58
N LEU A 163 -2.54 4.68 10.31
CA LEU A 163 -2.36 4.52 11.76
C LEU A 163 -1.57 3.25 12.01
N ASN A 164 -0.35 3.40 12.54
CA ASN A 164 0.50 2.33 13.01
C ASN A 164 0.34 2.18 14.53
N ILE A 165 -0.15 1.05 14.99
CA ILE A 165 -0.23 0.71 16.41
C ILE A 165 0.93 -0.24 16.67
N MET A 166 1.91 0.20 17.48
CA MET A 166 3.19 -0.48 17.62
C MET A 166 3.93 -0.07 18.90
N PRO A 167 4.93 -0.85 19.36
CA PRO A 167 5.82 -0.41 20.43
C PRO A 167 6.59 0.86 20.04
N ALA A 168 6.64 1.84 20.92
CA ALA A 168 7.35 3.09 20.71
C ALA A 168 8.86 2.85 20.57
N PRO A 169 9.50 3.20 19.44
CA PRO A 169 10.94 3.13 19.32
C PRO A 169 11.61 4.19 20.24
N PRO A 170 12.87 3.96 20.67
CA PRO A 170 13.59 4.88 21.54
C PRO A 170 14.10 6.12 20.79
N LEU A 171 13.18 6.96 20.31
CA LEU A 171 13.48 8.19 19.56
C LEU A 171 13.59 9.40 20.49
N PRO A 172 14.51 10.34 20.21
CA PRO A 172 14.78 11.47 21.10
C PRO A 172 13.59 12.42 21.34
N PHE A 173 12.63 12.46 20.42
CA PHE A 173 11.44 13.31 20.52
C PHE A 173 10.27 12.64 21.26
N LEU A 174 10.40 11.35 21.60
CA LEU A 174 9.42 10.64 22.41
C LEU A 174 9.81 10.65 23.88
N PRO A 175 8.84 10.90 24.80
CA PRO A 175 9.13 10.83 26.23
C PRO A 175 9.68 9.44 26.61
N PRO A 176 10.80 9.36 27.37
CA PRO A 176 11.45 8.09 27.69
C PRO A 176 10.54 7.06 28.37
N GLU A 177 9.56 7.52 29.15
CA GLU A 177 8.57 6.65 29.82
C GLU A 177 7.63 5.93 28.86
N TYR A 178 7.59 6.32 27.57
CA TYR A 178 6.81 5.65 26.54
C TYR A 178 7.63 4.65 25.72
N HIS A 179 8.95 4.68 25.78
CA HIS A 179 9.79 3.75 25.02
C HIS A 179 9.40 2.29 25.31
N GLY A 180 9.10 1.53 24.26
CA GLY A 180 8.63 0.14 24.33
C GLY A 180 7.15 -0.04 24.67
N LYS A 181 6.42 1.01 25.11
CA LYS A 181 4.97 0.93 25.25
C LYS A 181 4.27 1.05 23.92
N ILE A 182 3.10 0.44 23.79
CA ILE A 182 2.29 0.56 22.57
C ILE A 182 1.82 2.01 22.43
N ILE A 183 2.02 2.56 21.23
CA ILE A 183 1.59 3.90 20.82
C ILE A 183 0.75 3.84 19.55
N ALA A 184 -0.02 4.89 19.30
CA ALA A 184 -0.73 5.15 18.06
C ALA A 184 0.06 6.18 17.25
N TRP A 185 0.78 5.71 16.23
CA TRP A 185 1.62 6.52 15.36
C TRP A 185 0.88 6.76 14.06
N ALA A 186 0.35 7.96 13.86
CA ALA A 186 -0.38 8.33 12.66
C ALA A 186 0.50 9.12 11.69
N GLU A 187 0.52 8.71 10.44
CA GLU A 187 1.06 9.47 9.32
C GLU A 187 -0.09 9.97 8.47
N MET A 188 -0.18 11.27 8.29
CA MET A 188 -1.35 11.93 7.74
C MET A 188 -0.97 12.91 6.64
N VAL A 189 -1.76 12.94 5.57
CA VAL A 189 -1.62 13.90 4.47
C VAL A 189 -2.98 14.46 4.11
N TYR A 190 -3.12 15.75 4.28
CA TYR A 190 -4.21 16.52 3.70
C TYR A 190 -3.71 17.21 2.42
N ALA A 191 -4.14 16.69 1.29
CA ALA A 191 -3.78 17.16 -0.05
C ALA A 191 -4.80 18.17 -0.62
N GLY A 192 -5.55 18.86 0.26
CA GLY A 192 -6.44 19.98 -0.07
C GLY A 192 -5.73 21.33 -0.05
N ASN A 193 -6.48 22.41 0.25
CA ASN A 193 -5.86 23.73 0.47
C ASN A 193 -5.03 23.70 1.77
N PRO A 194 -3.69 23.88 1.72
CA PRO A 194 -2.83 23.78 2.90
C PRO A 194 -3.21 24.73 4.05
N GLU A 195 -3.82 25.87 3.75
CA GLU A 195 -4.29 26.85 4.77
C GLU A 195 -5.40 26.27 5.67
N LYS A 196 -6.14 25.27 5.17
CA LYS A 196 -7.18 24.56 5.93
C LYS A 196 -6.65 23.34 6.69
N GLY A 197 -5.40 22.97 6.46
CA GLY A 197 -4.82 21.75 7.02
C GLY A 197 -4.88 21.70 8.54
N GLU A 198 -4.59 22.82 9.19
CA GLU A 198 -4.69 22.95 10.65
C GLU A 198 -6.11 22.64 11.17
N GLU A 199 -7.13 23.19 10.52
CA GLU A 199 -8.54 22.98 10.88
C GLU A 199 -8.95 21.52 10.65
N VAL A 200 -8.57 20.95 9.52
CA VAL A 200 -8.93 19.57 9.12
C VAL A 200 -8.28 18.54 10.05
N LEU A 201 -7.06 18.79 10.53
CA LEU A 201 -6.34 17.86 11.40
C LEU A 201 -6.57 18.11 12.91
N ALA A 202 -7.21 19.23 13.27
CA ALA A 202 -7.48 19.56 14.66
C ALA A 202 -8.32 18.50 15.44
N PRO A 203 -9.31 17.80 14.86
CA PRO A 203 -10.02 16.72 15.55
C PRO A 203 -9.10 15.60 16.03
N PHE A 204 -8.11 15.20 15.22
CA PHE A 204 -7.18 14.11 15.55
C PHE A 204 -6.29 14.46 16.75
N ARG A 205 -5.87 15.73 16.86
CA ARG A 205 -5.09 16.23 18.02
C ARG A 205 -5.86 16.17 19.35
N LYS A 206 -7.19 16.14 19.29
CA LYS A 206 -8.07 16.11 20.47
C LYS A 206 -8.39 14.70 20.96
N LEU A 207 -7.98 13.67 20.23
CA LEU A 207 -8.23 12.27 20.59
C LEU A 207 -7.43 11.82 21.81
N GLY A 208 -6.36 12.52 22.15
CA GLY A 208 -5.53 12.29 23.31
C GLY A 208 -4.49 13.39 23.49
N GLN A 209 -3.72 13.37 24.59
CA GLN A 209 -2.58 14.25 24.72
C GLN A 209 -1.46 13.78 23.79
N PRO A 210 -1.07 14.54 22.75
CA PRO A 210 -0.02 14.10 21.84
C PRO A 210 1.32 13.88 22.54
N LEU A 211 1.97 12.77 22.21
CA LEU A 211 3.36 12.49 22.60
C LEU A 211 4.35 13.21 21.67
N ALA A 212 3.95 13.36 20.40
CA ALA A 212 4.61 14.21 19.42
C ALA A 212 3.58 14.69 18.38
N ASP A 213 3.74 15.93 17.94
CA ASP A 213 2.96 16.53 16.85
C ASP A 213 3.91 17.23 15.88
N MET A 214 4.07 16.64 14.71
CA MET A 214 4.92 17.10 13.62
C MET A 214 4.11 17.45 12.36
N LEU A 215 2.80 17.65 12.53
CA LEU A 215 1.89 18.04 11.45
C LEU A 215 2.14 19.50 11.06
N LYS A 216 2.45 19.73 9.77
CA LYS A 216 2.83 21.05 9.25
C LYS A 216 2.56 21.16 7.75
N PRO A 217 2.55 22.37 7.17
CA PRO A 217 2.70 22.54 5.73
C PRO A 217 4.05 21.98 5.28
N MET A 218 4.04 21.18 4.18
CA MET A 218 5.24 20.54 3.64
C MET A 218 5.09 20.29 2.15
N ALA A 219 6.20 20.06 1.45
CA ALA A 219 6.14 19.51 0.09
C ALA A 219 5.74 18.03 0.15
N TYR A 220 4.95 17.56 -0.82
CA TYR A 220 4.45 16.18 -0.78
C TYR A 220 5.54 15.11 -0.63
N PRO A 221 6.74 15.20 -1.27
CA PRO A 221 7.78 14.20 -1.06
C PRO A 221 8.34 14.10 0.37
N GLU A 222 8.18 15.16 1.18
CA GLU A 222 8.68 15.17 2.56
C GLU A 222 7.90 14.22 3.51
N ILE A 223 6.75 13.69 3.04
CA ILE A 223 5.97 12.72 3.83
C ILE A 223 6.69 11.37 3.95
N TYR A 224 7.54 11.02 2.98
CA TYR A 224 8.28 9.78 3.06
C TYR A 224 9.38 9.88 4.13
N PRO A 225 9.32 9.03 5.17
CA PRO A 225 10.34 9.06 6.21
C PRO A 225 11.69 8.64 5.63
N PRO A 226 12.81 9.13 6.22
CA PRO A 226 14.12 8.61 5.91
C PRO A 226 14.19 7.11 6.23
N GLU A 227 14.72 6.33 5.31
CA GLU A 227 14.93 4.89 5.49
C GLU A 227 16.39 4.61 5.86
N ALA A 228 16.60 3.67 6.78
CA ALA A 228 17.95 3.20 7.11
C ALA A 228 18.41 2.22 6.01
N GLU A 229 19.52 2.53 5.33
CA GLU A 229 20.02 1.76 4.19
C GLU A 229 20.38 0.30 4.53
N ASP A 230 20.81 0.03 5.77
CA ASP A 230 21.28 -1.29 6.20
C ASP A 230 20.26 -2.08 7.07
N TYR A 231 19.01 -1.62 7.15
CA TYR A 231 18.01 -2.29 8.00
C TYR A 231 17.07 -3.17 7.18
N HIS A 232 17.37 -4.46 7.13
CA HIS A 232 16.60 -5.47 6.39
C HIS A 232 16.13 -6.62 7.28
N PRO A 233 15.19 -6.39 8.22
CA PRO A 233 14.68 -7.45 9.08
C PRO A 233 13.89 -8.49 8.27
N LEU A 234 13.80 -9.71 8.79
CA LEU A 234 12.86 -10.69 8.29
C LEU A 234 11.43 -10.23 8.64
N TYR A 235 10.49 -10.58 7.80
CA TYR A 235 9.10 -10.15 7.90
C TYR A 235 8.15 -11.35 7.89
N ALA A 236 7.21 -11.35 8.82
CA ALA A 236 6.04 -12.20 8.80
C ALA A 236 4.79 -11.31 8.91
N GLY A 237 3.87 -11.44 7.99
CA GLY A 237 2.70 -10.57 7.99
C GLY A 237 1.45 -11.24 7.45
N ARG A 238 0.30 -10.63 7.77
CA ARG A 238 -1.02 -10.96 7.22
C ARG A 238 -1.76 -9.68 6.90
N THR A 239 -2.50 -9.71 5.82
CA THR A 239 -3.34 -8.57 5.40
C THR A 239 -4.81 -8.98 5.39
N LEU A 240 -5.68 -8.02 5.65
CA LEU A 240 -7.14 -8.18 5.58
C LEU A 240 -7.82 -6.84 5.38
N PHE A 241 -9.11 -6.88 5.07
CA PHE A 241 -9.96 -5.69 5.05
C PHE A 241 -11.00 -5.77 6.17
N LEU A 242 -11.23 -4.63 6.84
CA LEU A 242 -12.26 -4.47 7.87
C LEU A 242 -13.31 -3.46 7.43
N ASP A 243 -14.52 -3.61 7.96
CA ASP A 243 -15.62 -2.65 7.78
C ASP A 243 -15.53 -1.51 8.79
N ARG A 244 -15.09 -1.82 10.01
CA ARG A 244 -15.00 -0.89 11.13
C ARG A 244 -13.93 -1.34 12.11
N VAL A 245 -13.45 -0.38 12.89
CA VAL A 245 -12.64 -0.62 14.08
C VAL A 245 -13.36 0.07 15.24
N ASP A 246 -14.20 -0.67 15.93
CA ASP A 246 -14.83 -0.24 17.17
C ASP A 246 -13.91 -0.50 18.38
N ARG A 247 -14.34 -0.10 19.58
CA ARG A 247 -13.57 -0.27 20.80
C ARG A 247 -13.15 -1.74 21.03
N SER A 248 -14.02 -2.70 20.77
CA SER A 248 -13.71 -4.13 20.98
C SER A 248 -12.62 -4.62 20.03
N VAL A 249 -12.66 -4.21 18.76
CA VAL A 249 -11.58 -4.52 17.79
C VAL A 249 -10.28 -3.85 18.22
N ALA A 250 -10.34 -2.59 18.68
CA ALA A 250 -9.17 -1.86 19.16
C ALA A 250 -8.54 -2.50 20.40
N GLU A 251 -9.34 -2.96 21.36
CA GLU A 251 -8.90 -3.74 22.55
C GLU A 251 -8.19 -5.02 22.11
N THR A 252 -8.78 -5.77 21.15
CA THR A 252 -8.15 -6.98 20.58
C THR A 252 -6.81 -6.67 19.92
N ILE A 253 -6.71 -5.54 19.18
CA ILE A 253 -5.45 -5.11 18.55
C ILE A 253 -4.38 -4.87 19.63
N LEU A 254 -4.72 -4.16 20.70
CA LEU A 254 -3.78 -3.87 21.80
C LEU A 254 -3.32 -5.16 22.49
N ASP A 255 -4.23 -6.04 22.86
CA ASP A 255 -3.93 -7.31 23.54
C ASP A 255 -2.99 -8.19 22.68
N ARG A 256 -3.22 -8.24 21.36
CA ARG A 256 -2.37 -9.02 20.45
C ARG A 256 -0.98 -8.41 20.27
N LEU A 257 -0.86 -7.08 20.27
CA LEU A 257 0.43 -6.41 20.20
C LEU A 257 1.21 -6.52 21.51
N GLU A 258 0.55 -6.43 22.67
CA GLU A 258 1.17 -6.63 23.99
C GLU A 258 1.71 -8.04 24.17
N SER A 259 1.08 -9.03 23.56
CA SER A 259 1.51 -10.44 23.60
C SER A 259 2.57 -10.81 22.55
N ALA A 260 2.94 -9.89 21.67
CA ALA A 260 3.91 -10.15 20.61
C ALA A 260 5.32 -10.31 21.16
N THR A 261 6.05 -11.30 20.64
CA THR A 261 7.45 -11.57 21.01
C THR A 261 8.46 -11.16 19.94
N ALA A 262 7.98 -10.65 18.81
CA ALA A 262 8.83 -10.12 17.74
C ALA A 262 9.60 -8.88 18.20
N MET A 263 10.74 -8.63 17.58
CA MET A 263 11.53 -7.42 17.81
C MET A 263 10.69 -6.15 17.61
N MET A 264 9.82 -6.15 16.62
CA MET A 264 8.79 -5.15 16.40
C MET A 264 7.53 -5.81 15.84
N ALA A 265 6.39 -5.52 16.45
CA ALA A 265 5.08 -5.94 15.99
C ALA A 265 4.21 -4.71 15.70
N VAL A 266 3.55 -4.69 14.54
CA VAL A 266 2.78 -3.53 14.07
C VAL A 266 1.41 -3.99 13.57
N ALA A 267 0.36 -3.29 13.98
CA ALA A 267 -0.91 -3.29 13.29
C ALA A 267 -1.06 -1.95 12.54
N GLN A 268 -0.94 -2.00 11.22
CA GLN A 268 -1.07 -0.83 10.36
C GLN A 268 -2.46 -0.78 9.74
N LEU A 269 -3.19 0.29 10.00
CA LEU A 269 -4.54 0.52 9.51
C LEU A 269 -4.56 1.69 8.52
N ARG A 270 -5.09 1.46 7.31
CA ARG A 270 -5.29 2.50 6.29
C ARG A 270 -6.76 2.68 6.03
N VAL A 271 -7.28 3.88 6.28
CA VAL A 271 -8.65 4.23 5.95
C VAL A 271 -8.73 4.54 4.46
N LEU A 272 -9.58 3.79 3.78
CA LEU A 272 -9.79 3.85 2.33
C LEU A 272 -11.02 4.72 1.98
N GLY A 273 -11.56 4.57 0.78
CA GLY A 273 -12.75 5.31 0.33
C GLY A 273 -12.41 6.45 -0.63
N GLY A 274 -13.24 7.49 -0.69
CA GLY A 274 -13.06 8.63 -1.59
C GLY A 274 -13.01 8.23 -3.08
N ALA A 275 -12.06 8.77 -3.84
CA ALA A 275 -11.91 8.51 -5.27
C ALA A 275 -11.73 7.03 -5.61
N MET A 276 -10.99 6.27 -4.79
CA MET A 276 -10.80 4.83 -4.99
C MET A 276 -12.15 4.08 -5.01
N ALA A 277 -13.06 4.42 -4.11
CA ALA A 277 -14.35 3.74 -3.98
C ALA A 277 -15.37 4.14 -5.07
N ARG A 278 -15.16 5.26 -5.78
CA ARG A 278 -16.02 5.68 -6.89
C ARG A 278 -15.76 4.94 -8.19
N ILE A 279 -14.62 4.24 -8.29
CA ILE A 279 -14.28 3.46 -9.48
C ILE A 279 -15.01 2.12 -9.42
N PRO A 280 -15.75 1.73 -10.47
CA PRO A 280 -16.44 0.45 -10.50
C PRO A 280 -15.46 -0.72 -10.30
N THR A 281 -15.87 -1.69 -9.49
CA THR A 281 -15.02 -2.82 -9.08
C THR A 281 -14.47 -3.61 -10.28
N GLU A 282 -15.25 -3.73 -11.35
CA GLU A 282 -14.89 -4.44 -12.57
C GLU A 282 -13.94 -3.68 -13.51
N SER A 283 -13.67 -2.39 -13.25
CA SER A 283 -12.82 -1.55 -14.12
C SER A 283 -11.35 -1.96 -14.13
N THR A 284 -10.90 -2.64 -13.07
CA THR A 284 -9.52 -3.13 -12.92
C THR A 284 -9.51 -4.49 -12.23
N ALA A 285 -8.38 -5.18 -12.20
CA ALA A 285 -8.24 -6.43 -11.45
C ALA A 285 -8.19 -6.22 -9.92
N PHE A 286 -8.04 -5.00 -9.43
CA PHE A 286 -8.16 -4.70 -8.01
C PHE A 286 -9.63 -4.69 -7.59
N ALA A 287 -10.07 -5.73 -6.86
CA ALA A 287 -11.49 -5.98 -6.59
C ALA A 287 -12.02 -5.36 -5.28
N HIS A 288 -11.15 -4.75 -4.44
CA HIS A 288 -11.52 -4.32 -3.08
C HIS A 288 -11.89 -2.82 -2.99
N ARG A 289 -12.61 -2.32 -4.00
CA ARG A 289 -12.99 -0.89 -4.11
C ARG A 289 -13.88 -0.38 -2.99
N ASN A 290 -14.76 -1.23 -2.47
CA ASN A 290 -15.72 -0.90 -1.43
C ASN A 290 -15.22 -1.20 -0.01
N SER A 291 -13.96 -1.63 0.14
CA SER A 291 -13.38 -1.87 1.45
C SER A 291 -13.08 -0.55 2.15
N LYS A 292 -13.34 -0.49 3.46
CA LYS A 292 -13.20 0.74 4.24
C LYS A 292 -11.82 0.88 4.88
N ILE A 293 -11.30 -0.20 5.42
CA ILE A 293 -10.05 -0.20 6.16
C ILE A 293 -9.19 -1.36 5.67
N MET A 294 -7.99 -1.06 5.19
CA MET A 294 -6.98 -2.05 4.89
C MET A 294 -6.06 -2.19 6.10
N VAL A 295 -5.85 -3.43 6.52
CA VAL A 295 -4.99 -3.76 7.66
C VAL A 295 -3.81 -4.59 7.19
N ASN A 296 -2.63 -4.23 7.67
CA ASN A 296 -1.41 -5.04 7.58
C ASN A 296 -0.92 -5.33 8.99
N LEU A 297 -0.86 -6.61 9.34
CA LEU A 297 -0.32 -7.10 10.61
C LEU A 297 1.08 -7.60 10.35
N ALA A 298 2.08 -6.99 10.96
CA ALA A 298 3.49 -7.26 10.67
C ALA A 298 4.26 -7.61 11.94
N ALA A 299 5.09 -8.62 11.85
CA ALA A 299 6.13 -8.95 12.83
C ALA A 299 7.50 -8.88 12.14
N LEU A 300 8.41 -8.04 12.65
CA LEU A 300 9.79 -7.93 12.20
C LEU A 300 10.67 -8.71 13.17
N TYR A 301 11.54 -9.57 12.64
CA TYR A 301 12.40 -10.46 13.43
C TYR A 301 13.75 -10.66 12.72
N GLN A 302 14.74 -11.26 13.40
CA GLN A 302 16.08 -11.42 12.87
C GLN A 302 16.43 -12.86 12.54
N GLU A 303 15.96 -13.81 13.37
CA GLU A 303 16.40 -15.19 13.28
C GLU A 303 15.44 -16.03 12.41
N PRO A 304 15.91 -16.64 11.30
CA PRO A 304 15.05 -17.39 10.37
C PRO A 304 14.23 -18.53 11.01
N GLN A 305 14.71 -19.10 12.12
CA GLN A 305 14.01 -20.14 12.87
C GLN A 305 12.75 -19.64 13.57
N GLU A 306 12.60 -18.33 13.79
CA GLU A 306 11.43 -17.72 14.41
C GLU A 306 10.26 -17.54 13.42
N LYS A 307 10.47 -17.81 12.14
CA LYS A 307 9.49 -17.59 11.06
C LYS A 307 8.12 -18.17 11.41
N SER A 308 8.08 -19.46 11.77
CA SER A 308 6.79 -20.14 12.06
C SER A 308 6.07 -19.56 13.27
N LEU A 309 6.81 -19.08 14.29
CA LEU A 309 6.26 -18.41 15.45
C LEU A 309 5.55 -17.12 15.07
N HIS A 310 6.21 -16.28 14.30
CA HIS A 310 5.67 -14.96 13.90
C HIS A 310 4.57 -15.08 12.83
N GLU A 311 4.67 -16.04 11.91
CA GLU A 311 3.57 -16.36 10.99
C GLU A 311 2.32 -16.88 11.72
N GLY A 312 2.51 -17.69 12.77
CA GLY A 312 1.45 -18.15 13.66
C GLY A 312 0.76 -16.98 14.37
N TRP A 313 1.53 -16.13 15.02
CA TRP A 313 1.03 -14.91 15.68
C TRP A 313 0.21 -14.03 14.73
N ALA A 314 0.75 -13.71 13.54
CA ALA A 314 0.05 -12.88 12.56
C ALA A 314 -1.26 -13.52 12.06
N SER A 315 -1.29 -14.86 11.90
CA SER A 315 -2.49 -15.62 11.49
C SER A 315 -3.57 -15.63 12.57
N GLU A 316 -3.18 -15.85 13.83
CA GLU A 316 -4.10 -15.77 14.97
C GLU A 316 -4.64 -14.36 15.16
N PHE A 317 -3.77 -13.33 15.01
CA PHE A 317 -4.19 -11.93 15.09
C PHE A 317 -5.22 -11.62 14.01
N ARG A 318 -4.93 -11.96 12.73
CA ARG A 318 -5.90 -11.80 11.63
C ARG A 318 -7.24 -12.45 11.96
N THR A 319 -7.21 -13.67 12.49
CA THR A 319 -8.43 -14.42 12.85
C THR A 319 -9.21 -13.70 13.95
N ALA A 320 -8.53 -13.14 14.94
CA ALA A 320 -9.16 -12.47 16.08
C ALA A 320 -9.93 -11.19 15.70
N ILE A 321 -9.45 -10.44 14.67
CA ILE A 321 -10.08 -9.19 14.25
C ILE A 321 -10.90 -9.33 12.94
N LYS A 322 -10.88 -10.49 12.29
CA LYS A 322 -11.61 -10.75 11.05
C LYS A 322 -13.12 -10.57 11.25
N GLN A 323 -13.75 -9.71 10.46
CA GLN A 323 -15.19 -9.44 10.52
C GLN A 323 -15.97 -10.19 9.45
N ASN A 324 -15.43 -10.22 8.23
CA ASN A 324 -16.02 -10.85 7.06
C ASN A 324 -14.93 -11.45 6.17
N ASP A 325 -15.31 -12.24 5.18
CA ASP A 325 -14.36 -12.78 4.21
C ASP A 325 -14.18 -11.82 3.03
N LYS A 326 -13.61 -10.64 3.32
CA LYS A 326 -13.43 -9.56 2.33
C LYS A 326 -12.15 -9.64 1.54
N GLY A 327 -11.36 -10.68 1.76
CA GLY A 327 -10.13 -10.92 1.02
C GLY A 327 -8.89 -10.23 1.58
N VAL A 328 -7.88 -10.11 0.73
CA VAL A 328 -6.53 -9.67 1.07
C VAL A 328 -5.97 -8.72 0.01
N TYR A 329 -4.97 -7.92 0.37
CA TYR A 329 -4.27 -7.06 -0.58
C TYR A 329 -3.03 -7.77 -1.13
N VAL A 330 -2.97 -7.96 -2.45
CA VAL A 330 -1.94 -8.79 -3.10
C VAL A 330 -0.51 -8.31 -2.84
N ASN A 331 -0.25 -7.00 -2.75
CA ASN A 331 1.10 -6.48 -2.50
C ASN A 331 1.60 -6.74 -1.07
N PHE A 332 0.70 -7.07 -0.13
CA PHE A 332 1.07 -7.43 1.24
C PHE A 332 0.95 -8.95 1.49
N LEU A 333 0.53 -9.70 0.47
CA LEU A 333 0.38 -11.13 0.57
C LEU A 333 1.74 -11.83 0.47
N GLY A 334 2.10 -12.57 1.50
CA GLY A 334 3.27 -13.44 1.51
C GLY A 334 3.00 -14.78 0.82
N ASN A 335 3.80 -15.78 1.13
CA ASN A 335 3.55 -17.15 0.67
C ASN A 335 2.52 -17.83 1.58
N GLU A 336 1.25 -17.51 1.38
CA GLU A 336 0.12 -17.96 2.20
C GLU A 336 -0.75 -19.02 1.52
N GLY A 337 -0.33 -19.51 0.35
CA GLY A 337 -1.02 -20.54 -0.43
C GLY A 337 -2.09 -20.00 -1.38
N GLU A 338 -2.58 -20.89 -2.25
CA GLU A 338 -3.49 -20.55 -3.33
C GLU A 338 -4.82 -19.96 -2.85
N GLU A 339 -5.35 -20.43 -1.74
CA GLU A 339 -6.60 -19.93 -1.17
C GLU A 339 -6.54 -18.42 -0.88
N GLN A 340 -5.42 -17.94 -0.31
CA GLN A 340 -5.24 -16.53 -0.02
C GLN A 340 -5.00 -15.70 -1.31
N ILE A 341 -4.33 -16.28 -2.31
CA ILE A 341 -4.19 -15.61 -3.61
C ILE A 341 -5.57 -15.44 -4.26
N ARG A 342 -6.43 -16.47 -4.23
CA ARG A 342 -7.82 -16.38 -4.72
C ARG A 342 -8.64 -15.34 -3.95
N ALA A 343 -8.42 -15.21 -2.65
CA ALA A 343 -9.10 -14.22 -1.83
C ALA A 343 -8.75 -12.76 -2.22
N ALA A 344 -7.61 -12.54 -2.88
CA ALA A 344 -7.29 -11.22 -3.45
C ALA A 344 -8.16 -10.86 -4.67
N TYR A 345 -8.79 -11.86 -5.32
CA TYR A 345 -9.49 -11.72 -6.59
C TYR A 345 -10.91 -12.30 -6.57
N PRO A 346 -11.81 -11.79 -5.71
CA PRO A 346 -13.17 -12.29 -5.58
C PRO A 346 -14.05 -11.95 -6.80
N ASN A 347 -15.30 -12.40 -6.77
CA ASN A 347 -16.39 -11.98 -7.66
C ASN A 347 -16.13 -12.18 -9.17
N GLY A 348 -15.54 -13.33 -9.55
CA GLY A 348 -15.24 -13.65 -10.96
C GLY A 348 -13.98 -12.98 -11.51
N THR A 349 -13.28 -12.19 -10.69
CA THR A 349 -11.99 -11.58 -11.06
C THR A 349 -10.92 -12.63 -11.27
N TRP A 350 -10.86 -13.66 -10.41
CA TRP A 350 -9.92 -14.79 -10.54
C TRP A 350 -10.08 -15.51 -11.88
N GLU A 351 -11.29 -15.88 -12.23
CA GLU A 351 -11.58 -16.61 -13.48
C GLU A 351 -11.24 -15.77 -14.71
N ARG A 352 -11.48 -14.45 -14.64
CA ARG A 352 -11.09 -13.52 -15.71
C ARG A 352 -9.57 -13.44 -15.85
N LEU A 353 -8.85 -13.33 -14.74
CA LEU A 353 -7.38 -13.32 -14.72
C LEU A 353 -6.80 -14.63 -15.28
N CYS A 354 -7.33 -15.80 -14.89
CA CYS A 354 -6.90 -17.10 -15.43
C CYS A 354 -7.10 -17.19 -16.96
N ARG A 355 -8.22 -16.69 -17.51
CA ARG A 355 -8.45 -16.64 -18.97
C ARG A 355 -7.46 -15.71 -19.68
N ILE A 356 -7.16 -14.55 -19.11
CA ILE A 356 -6.18 -13.63 -19.67
C ILE A 356 -4.77 -14.21 -19.58
N LYS A 357 -4.45 -14.88 -18.47
CA LYS A 357 -3.19 -15.63 -18.30
C LYS A 357 -3.01 -16.67 -19.38
N ALA A 358 -4.02 -17.48 -19.69
CA ALA A 358 -3.98 -18.49 -20.75
C ALA A 358 -3.68 -17.88 -22.14
N LYS A 359 -4.05 -16.62 -22.37
CA LYS A 359 -3.78 -15.92 -23.64
C LYS A 359 -2.35 -15.39 -23.74
N TYR A 360 -1.79 -14.83 -22.65
CA TYR A 360 -0.50 -14.11 -22.69
C TYR A 360 0.67 -14.90 -22.10
N ASP A 361 0.38 -15.90 -21.27
CA ASP A 361 1.37 -16.81 -20.70
C ASP A 361 0.79 -18.21 -20.49
N PRO A 362 0.47 -18.94 -21.59
CA PRO A 362 -0.16 -20.26 -21.54
C PRO A 362 0.70 -21.32 -20.86
N ASP A 363 2.02 -21.17 -20.90
CA ASP A 363 2.98 -22.11 -20.30
C ASP A 363 3.27 -21.77 -18.82
N ASN A 364 2.59 -20.73 -18.27
CA ASN A 364 2.76 -20.28 -16.90
C ASN A 364 4.23 -19.99 -16.55
N LEU A 365 4.93 -19.25 -17.41
CA LEU A 365 6.32 -18.84 -17.20
C LEU A 365 6.45 -17.90 -15.97
N PHE A 366 5.55 -16.93 -15.85
CA PHE A 366 5.47 -16.00 -14.73
C PHE A 366 4.60 -16.59 -13.61
N ARG A 367 5.16 -17.50 -12.81
CA ARG A 367 4.43 -18.28 -11.81
C ARG A 367 4.95 -18.13 -10.37
N LEU A 368 5.95 -17.32 -10.18
CA LEU A 368 6.51 -17.07 -8.85
C LEU A 368 5.67 -16.05 -8.10
N ASN A 369 5.85 -15.97 -6.79
CA ASN A 369 5.03 -15.15 -5.89
C ASN A 369 3.55 -15.59 -5.90
N GLN A 370 2.62 -14.66 -6.15
CA GLN A 370 1.17 -14.91 -6.15
C GLN A 370 0.74 -15.40 -7.54
N ASN A 371 0.96 -16.68 -7.82
CA ASN A 371 0.67 -17.27 -9.13
C ASN A 371 -0.83 -17.29 -9.44
N ILE A 372 -1.18 -16.78 -10.61
CA ILE A 372 -2.48 -16.93 -11.26
C ILE A 372 -2.28 -17.94 -12.41
N PRO A 373 -2.76 -19.19 -12.29
CA PRO A 373 -2.55 -20.19 -13.31
C PRO A 373 -3.37 -19.89 -14.58
N PRO A 374 -2.92 -20.31 -15.78
CA PRO A 374 -3.72 -20.22 -16.98
C PRO A 374 -4.97 -21.10 -16.88
N ALA A 375 -6.10 -20.59 -17.40
CA ALA A 375 -7.31 -21.42 -17.53
C ALA A 375 -7.06 -22.58 -18.52
N HIS A 376 -7.58 -23.76 -18.19
CA HIS A 376 -7.55 -24.96 -19.04
C HIS A 376 -8.63 -24.93 -20.10
#